data_89b8d16f2ab985b48ca94ade32645096
#
_entry.id   89b8d16f2ab985b48ca94ade32645096
#
_cell.length_a   1.000
_cell.length_b   1.000
_cell.length_c   1.000
_cell.angle_alpha   90.00
_cell.angle_beta   90.00
_cell.angle_gamma   90.00
#
_symmetry.space_group_name_H-M   'P 1'
#
loop_
_entity.id
_entity.type
_entity.pdbx_description
1 polymer ?
#
loop_
_entity_poly.entity_id
_entity_poly.type
_entity_poly.pdbx_seq_one_letter_code
_entity_poly.pdbx_strand_id
1 'polypeptide(L)'
;MKIITCCKVVPDEEQIKVLPNRELALDDVPAKISQYDLNALEAAKKLSAETKGSVTALSVGSSKALAAAIREQEEVDLVLCGTGSSDLYNQVTGIQLGTLLDWPTLNNVTSIQPNGDTVLVERTLENSTEVFEVALPAVLSVSSEINVPTVPAMRDIMQAGKKPVAVLTTDLADLNASASTLEQLAPEQQERRQEIIEGDNEEAVDALVAFLKKEAL
;
A
#
# COMPACT_ATOMS: atom_id res chain seq x y z
N MET A 1 -16.22 -12.93 -8.50
CA MET A 1 -14.77 -12.61 -8.69
C MET A 1 -14.00 -13.07 -7.47
N LYS A 2 -12.93 -13.83 -7.64
CA LYS A 2 -12.03 -14.29 -6.57
C LYS A 2 -10.81 -13.38 -6.53
N ILE A 3 -10.68 -12.63 -5.46
CA ILE A 3 -9.70 -11.55 -5.33
C ILE A 3 -8.67 -11.91 -4.26
N ILE A 4 -7.39 -11.75 -4.57
CA ILE A 4 -6.31 -11.81 -3.59
C ILE A 4 -5.81 -10.39 -3.34
N THR A 5 -5.63 -10.03 -2.07
CA THR A 5 -4.96 -8.79 -1.66
C THR A 5 -3.62 -9.10 -1.02
N CYS A 6 -2.55 -8.52 -1.54
CA CYS A 6 -1.25 -8.62 -0.91
C CYS A 6 -1.14 -7.58 0.20
N CYS A 7 -0.68 -8.00 1.39
CA CYS A 7 -0.55 -7.14 2.55
C CYS A 7 0.85 -7.25 3.15
N LYS A 8 1.49 -6.12 3.42
CA LYS A 8 2.76 -6.04 4.12
C LYS A 8 2.54 -5.53 5.54
N VAL A 9 3.14 -6.23 6.49
CA VAL A 9 3.24 -5.75 7.88
C VAL A 9 4.49 -4.88 7.98
N VAL A 10 4.34 -3.68 8.49
CA VAL A 10 5.39 -2.65 8.60
C VAL A 10 5.42 -2.09 10.02
N PRO A 11 6.55 -1.54 10.49
CA PRO A 11 6.58 -0.78 11.73
C PRO A 11 5.64 0.44 11.65
N ASP A 12 5.03 0.81 12.77
CA ASP A 12 4.23 2.02 12.86
C ASP A 12 5.14 3.26 12.83
N GLU A 13 5.18 3.94 11.69
CA GLU A 13 6.06 5.08 11.42
C GLU A 13 5.89 6.23 12.40
N GLU A 14 4.72 6.40 13.01
CA GLU A 14 4.45 7.44 14.00
C GLU A 14 5.17 7.18 15.33
N GLN A 15 5.57 5.94 15.59
CA GLN A 15 6.21 5.52 16.83
C GLN A 15 7.72 5.25 16.67
N ILE A 16 8.26 5.37 15.47
CA ILE A 16 9.70 5.21 15.22
C ILE A 16 10.47 6.39 15.82
N LYS A 17 11.45 6.09 16.66
CA LYS A 17 12.37 7.09 17.22
C LYS A 17 13.70 7.05 16.47
N VAL A 18 14.19 8.24 16.13
CA VAL A 18 15.53 8.39 15.56
C VAL A 18 16.53 8.62 16.69
N LEU A 19 17.56 7.79 16.76
CA LEU A 19 18.63 7.90 17.73
C LEU A 19 19.62 9.02 17.34
N PRO A 20 20.48 9.49 18.28
CA PRO A 20 21.47 10.53 17.97
C PRO A 20 22.47 10.15 16.87
N ASN A 21 22.72 8.87 16.67
CA ASN A 21 23.54 8.34 15.58
C ASN A 21 22.76 8.14 14.27
N ARG A 22 21.52 8.62 14.21
CA ARG A 22 20.60 8.51 13.09
C ARG A 22 20.06 7.09 12.83
N GLU A 23 20.39 6.10 13.64
CA GLU A 23 19.74 4.78 13.58
C GLU A 23 18.27 4.85 14.02
N LEU A 24 17.49 3.92 13.53
CA LEU A 24 16.06 3.81 13.88
C LEU A 24 15.89 2.82 15.04
N ALA A 25 15.26 3.27 16.12
CA ALA A 25 14.87 2.39 17.23
C ALA A 25 13.56 1.66 16.84
N LEU A 26 13.66 0.41 16.41
CA LEU A 26 12.55 -0.39 15.93
C LEU A 26 12.07 -1.48 16.91
N ASP A 27 12.83 -1.78 17.95
CA ASP A 27 12.61 -2.95 18.82
C ASP A 27 11.25 -2.95 19.54
N ASP A 28 10.75 -1.77 19.93
CA ASP A 28 9.47 -1.62 20.64
C ASP A 28 8.38 -0.99 19.77
N VAL A 29 8.61 -0.86 18.47
CA VAL A 29 7.62 -0.25 17.56
C VAL A 29 6.55 -1.26 17.20
N PRO A 30 5.27 -0.98 17.46
CA PRO A 30 4.19 -1.88 17.07
C PRO A 30 4.13 -2.02 15.55
N ALA A 31 3.72 -3.20 15.10
CA ALA A 31 3.55 -3.48 13.70
C ALA A 31 2.11 -3.19 13.26
N LYS A 32 1.95 -2.66 12.05
CA LYS A 32 0.64 -2.43 11.41
C LYS A 32 0.65 -2.88 9.94
N ILE A 33 -0.52 -3.00 9.35
CA ILE A 33 -0.62 -3.21 7.89
C ILE A 33 -0.30 -1.88 7.20
N SER A 34 0.49 -1.94 6.13
CA SER A 34 0.80 -0.77 5.29
C SER A 34 -0.49 -0.04 4.84
N GLN A 35 -0.49 1.28 4.94
CA GLN A 35 -1.66 2.12 4.61
C GLN A 35 -2.17 1.87 3.19
N TYR A 36 -1.29 1.73 2.21
CA TYR A 36 -1.66 1.45 0.81
C TYR A 36 -2.31 0.07 0.64
N ASP A 37 -1.92 -0.90 1.46
CA ASP A 37 -2.53 -2.22 1.44
C ASP A 37 -3.93 -2.22 2.08
N LEU A 38 -4.19 -1.31 3.03
CA LEU A 38 -5.55 -1.07 3.53
C LEU A 38 -6.47 -0.51 2.43
N ASN A 39 -5.96 0.36 1.54
CA ASN A 39 -6.70 0.80 0.37
C ASN A 39 -7.02 -0.37 -0.59
N ALA A 40 -6.05 -1.26 -0.81
CA ALA A 40 -6.26 -2.46 -1.63
C ALA A 40 -7.30 -3.41 -1.02
N LEU A 41 -7.25 -3.62 0.30
CA LEU A 41 -8.25 -4.43 1.03
C LEU A 41 -9.65 -3.84 0.93
N GLU A 42 -9.81 -2.53 1.10
CA GLU A 42 -11.10 -1.87 0.97
C GLU A 42 -11.65 -1.93 -0.46
N ALA A 43 -10.79 -1.77 -1.47
CA ALA A 43 -11.15 -1.93 -2.87
C ALA A 43 -11.62 -3.37 -3.17
N ALA A 44 -10.87 -4.38 -2.72
CA ALA A 44 -11.25 -5.78 -2.85
C ALA A 44 -12.58 -6.10 -2.18
N LYS A 45 -12.81 -5.57 -0.98
CA LYS A 45 -14.06 -5.74 -0.24
C LYS A 45 -15.26 -5.18 -1.02
N LYS A 46 -15.14 -3.98 -1.60
CA LYS A 46 -16.18 -3.37 -2.44
C LYS A 46 -16.45 -4.20 -3.69
N LEU A 47 -15.42 -4.54 -4.44
CA LEU A 47 -15.53 -5.37 -5.64
C LEU A 47 -16.14 -6.75 -5.35
N SER A 48 -15.73 -7.40 -4.26
CA SER A 48 -16.28 -8.70 -3.88
C SER A 48 -17.78 -8.63 -3.53
N ALA A 49 -18.22 -7.54 -2.91
CA ALA A 49 -19.63 -7.33 -2.61
C ALA A 49 -20.47 -7.14 -3.91
N GLU A 50 -19.96 -6.37 -4.86
CA GLU A 50 -20.61 -6.14 -6.17
C GLU A 50 -20.68 -7.41 -7.01
N THR A 51 -19.59 -8.20 -7.04
CA THR A 51 -19.49 -9.40 -7.87
C THR A 51 -19.93 -10.68 -7.16
N LYS A 52 -20.39 -10.60 -5.90
CA LYS A 52 -20.69 -11.74 -5.02
C LYS A 52 -19.50 -12.71 -4.93
N GLY A 53 -18.32 -12.15 -4.92
CA GLY A 53 -17.05 -12.87 -4.91
C GLY A 53 -16.47 -13.12 -3.52
N SER A 54 -15.19 -13.43 -3.48
CA SER A 54 -14.43 -13.67 -2.24
C SER A 54 -13.12 -12.87 -2.22
N VAL A 55 -12.63 -12.58 -1.01
CA VAL A 55 -11.35 -11.92 -0.80
C VAL A 55 -10.48 -12.78 0.10
N THR A 56 -9.23 -12.99 -0.31
CA THR A 56 -8.18 -13.61 0.49
C THR A 56 -7.05 -12.60 0.68
N ALA A 57 -6.69 -12.33 1.94
CA ALA A 57 -5.49 -11.54 2.23
C ALA A 57 -4.27 -12.47 2.29
N LEU A 58 -3.21 -12.09 1.58
CA LEU A 58 -1.96 -12.84 1.49
C LEU A 58 -0.80 -11.96 1.99
N SER A 59 0.02 -12.50 2.90
CA SER A 59 1.20 -11.82 3.42
C SER A 59 2.41 -12.72 3.33
N VAL A 60 3.45 -12.27 2.63
CA VAL A 60 4.71 -13.01 2.41
C VAL A 60 5.87 -12.04 2.20
N GLY A 61 7.09 -12.49 2.44
CA GLY A 61 8.29 -11.65 2.42
C GLY A 61 8.81 -11.19 1.04
N SER A 62 8.46 -11.85 -0.10
CA SER A 62 9.00 -11.47 -1.41
C SER A 62 7.99 -11.63 -2.55
N SER A 63 8.18 -10.89 -3.67
CA SER A 63 7.33 -10.99 -4.86
C SER A 63 7.35 -12.39 -5.49
N LYS A 64 8.48 -13.11 -5.43
CA LYS A 64 8.57 -14.50 -5.90
C LYS A 64 7.72 -15.45 -5.05
N ALA A 65 7.77 -15.30 -3.73
CA ALA A 65 6.96 -16.10 -2.81
C ALA A 65 5.46 -15.77 -2.96
N LEU A 66 5.10 -14.51 -3.17
CA LEU A 66 3.72 -14.11 -3.48
C LEU A 66 3.24 -14.77 -4.78
N ALA A 67 4.04 -14.75 -5.84
CA ALA A 67 3.69 -15.38 -7.12
C ALA A 67 3.52 -16.90 -6.97
N ALA A 68 4.41 -17.57 -6.22
CA ALA A 68 4.28 -19.00 -5.95
C ALA A 68 2.99 -19.32 -5.18
N ALA A 69 2.71 -18.57 -4.11
CA ALA A 69 1.50 -18.74 -3.31
C ALA A 69 0.21 -18.49 -4.11
N ILE A 70 0.21 -17.52 -5.04
CA ILE A 70 -0.93 -17.24 -5.90
C ILE A 70 -1.16 -18.35 -6.92
N ARG A 71 -0.10 -18.93 -7.49
CA ARG A 71 -0.19 -20.06 -8.42
C ARG A 71 -0.78 -21.32 -7.78
N GLU A 72 -0.63 -21.47 -6.47
CA GLU A 72 -1.23 -22.58 -5.72
C GLU A 72 -2.73 -22.37 -5.47
N GLN A 73 -3.24 -21.17 -5.69
CA GLN A 73 -4.68 -20.87 -5.56
C GLN A 73 -5.39 -21.16 -6.88
N GLU A 74 -6.53 -21.81 -6.79
CA GLU A 74 -7.39 -22.07 -7.95
C GLU A 74 -8.23 -20.82 -8.29
N GLU A 75 -8.43 -20.57 -9.58
CA GLU A 75 -9.40 -19.60 -10.11
C GLU A 75 -9.27 -18.15 -9.56
N VAL A 76 -8.05 -17.64 -9.48
CA VAL A 76 -7.84 -16.24 -9.10
C VAL A 76 -8.15 -15.32 -10.29
N ASP A 77 -9.08 -14.38 -10.12
CA ASP A 77 -9.44 -13.40 -11.14
C ASP A 77 -8.60 -12.12 -11.02
N LEU A 78 -8.35 -11.66 -9.78
CA LEU A 78 -7.72 -10.37 -9.57
C LEU A 78 -6.79 -10.39 -8.37
N VAL A 79 -5.61 -9.81 -8.53
CA VAL A 79 -4.68 -9.53 -7.43
C VAL A 79 -4.57 -8.03 -7.22
N LEU A 80 -4.81 -7.57 -6.00
CA LEU A 80 -4.66 -6.18 -5.61
C LEU A 80 -3.48 -6.01 -4.66
N CYS A 81 -2.64 -5.03 -4.96
CA CYS A 81 -1.54 -4.57 -4.11
C CYS A 81 -1.70 -3.08 -3.82
N GLY A 82 -1.19 -2.61 -2.72
CA GLY A 82 -0.90 -1.18 -2.58
C GLY A 82 0.17 -0.73 -3.58
N THR A 83 0.12 0.51 -4.03
CA THR A 83 1.11 1.05 -4.98
C THR A 83 2.53 1.04 -4.40
N GLY A 84 2.66 1.11 -3.08
CA GLY A 84 3.91 1.02 -2.35
C GLY A 84 3.67 0.54 -0.92
N SER A 85 4.70 0.50 -0.10
CA SER A 85 4.59 0.22 1.34
C SER A 85 4.98 1.45 2.16
N SER A 86 4.37 1.61 3.35
CA SER A 86 4.61 2.77 4.21
C SER A 86 6.04 2.86 4.73
N ASP A 87 6.84 1.80 4.63
CA ASP A 87 8.24 1.78 5.04
C ASP A 87 9.19 2.25 3.94
N LEU A 88 9.42 1.46 2.90
CA LEU A 88 10.42 1.73 1.86
C LEU A 88 9.86 2.36 0.58
N TYR A 89 8.56 2.28 0.35
CA TYR A 89 7.85 2.84 -0.81
C TYR A 89 8.47 2.53 -2.17
N ASN A 90 8.98 1.32 -2.38
CA ASN A 90 9.70 0.94 -3.60
C ASN A 90 8.83 0.84 -4.86
N GLN A 91 7.50 0.74 -4.73
CA GLN A 91 6.51 0.71 -5.82
C GLN A 91 6.70 -0.41 -6.87
N VAL A 92 7.36 -1.50 -6.51
CA VAL A 92 7.74 -2.56 -7.46
C VAL A 92 6.95 -3.85 -7.32
N THR A 93 6.33 -4.10 -6.17
CA THR A 93 5.74 -5.41 -5.85
C THR A 93 4.69 -5.85 -6.86
N GLY A 94 3.73 -5.00 -7.19
CA GLY A 94 2.67 -5.34 -8.13
C GLY A 94 3.18 -5.61 -9.54
N ILE A 95 4.12 -4.77 -10.03
CA ILE A 95 4.70 -4.93 -11.36
C ILE A 95 5.51 -6.23 -11.44
N GLN A 96 6.36 -6.49 -10.44
CA GLN A 96 7.14 -7.74 -10.37
C GLN A 96 6.23 -8.96 -10.31
N LEU A 97 5.16 -8.87 -9.51
CA LEU A 97 4.20 -9.95 -9.35
C LEU A 97 3.47 -10.26 -10.66
N GLY A 98 2.96 -9.23 -11.35
CA GLY A 98 2.32 -9.41 -12.65
C GLY A 98 3.26 -9.99 -13.70
N THR A 99 4.51 -9.51 -13.75
CA THR A 99 5.54 -10.09 -14.62
C THR A 99 5.82 -11.56 -14.30
N LEU A 100 5.93 -11.93 -13.01
CA LEU A 100 6.17 -13.30 -12.60
C LEU A 100 4.98 -14.22 -12.89
N LEU A 101 3.75 -13.71 -12.86
CA LEU A 101 2.53 -14.45 -13.17
C LEU A 101 2.21 -14.47 -14.67
N ASP A 102 2.85 -13.62 -15.46
CA ASP A 102 2.53 -13.36 -16.88
C ASP A 102 1.07 -12.85 -17.06
N TRP A 103 0.67 -11.93 -16.19
CA TRP A 103 -0.66 -11.34 -16.17
C TRP A 103 -0.62 -9.85 -16.50
N PRO A 104 -1.69 -9.30 -17.14
CA PRO A 104 -1.87 -7.87 -17.32
C PRO A 104 -1.68 -7.12 -15.99
N THR A 105 -0.92 -6.00 -16.05
CA THR A 105 -0.55 -5.27 -14.84
C THR A 105 -0.66 -3.76 -15.04
N LEU A 106 -1.32 -3.08 -14.10
CA LEU A 106 -1.38 -1.61 -14.03
C LEU A 106 -1.04 -1.13 -12.61
N ASN A 107 -0.37 0.01 -12.55
CA ASN A 107 -0.06 0.73 -11.31
C ASN A 107 -0.83 2.06 -11.22
N ASN A 108 -0.79 2.70 -10.05
CA ASN A 108 -1.44 3.97 -9.75
C ASN A 108 -2.96 3.97 -10.06
N VAL A 109 -3.60 2.84 -9.77
CA VAL A 109 -5.03 2.66 -10.05
C VAL A 109 -5.86 3.45 -9.05
N THR A 110 -6.77 4.27 -9.58
CA THR A 110 -7.67 5.14 -8.81
C THR A 110 -9.14 4.70 -8.88
N SER A 111 -9.50 3.83 -9.83
CA SER A 111 -10.86 3.27 -9.94
C SER A 111 -10.82 1.88 -10.59
N ILE A 112 -11.68 0.99 -10.14
CA ILE A 112 -11.85 -0.35 -10.71
C ILE A 112 -13.34 -0.65 -10.75
N GLN A 113 -13.85 -1.00 -11.94
CA GLN A 113 -15.25 -1.35 -12.16
C GLN A 113 -15.35 -2.72 -12.86
N PRO A 114 -16.13 -3.67 -12.34
CA PRO A 114 -16.36 -4.95 -13.02
C PRO A 114 -17.06 -4.75 -14.36
N ASN A 115 -16.60 -5.46 -15.40
CA ASN A 115 -17.18 -5.41 -16.74
C ASN A 115 -17.18 -6.81 -17.39
N GLY A 116 -18.02 -7.71 -16.88
CA GLY A 116 -18.07 -9.11 -17.34
C GLY A 116 -16.77 -9.86 -17.04
N ASP A 117 -16.09 -10.32 -18.09
CA ASP A 117 -14.82 -11.04 -18.00
C ASP A 117 -13.60 -10.10 -17.97
N THR A 118 -13.83 -8.79 -17.91
CA THR A 118 -12.82 -7.74 -17.84
C THR A 118 -13.09 -6.83 -16.66
N VAL A 119 -12.17 -5.91 -16.38
CA VAL A 119 -12.38 -4.77 -15.49
C VAL A 119 -12.03 -3.48 -16.21
N LEU A 120 -12.85 -2.43 -16.01
CA LEU A 120 -12.49 -1.07 -16.41
C LEU A 120 -11.67 -0.46 -15.28
N VAL A 121 -10.48 0.01 -15.62
CA VAL A 121 -9.49 0.52 -14.67
C VAL A 121 -9.12 1.94 -15.04
N GLU A 122 -9.26 2.86 -14.08
CA GLU A 122 -8.73 4.21 -14.24
C GLU A 122 -7.42 4.32 -13.47
N ARG A 123 -6.44 4.97 -14.05
CA ARG A 123 -5.22 5.41 -13.35
C ARG A 123 -4.99 6.89 -13.57
N THR A 124 -4.55 7.55 -12.53
CA THR A 124 -4.21 8.98 -12.57
C THR A 124 -2.71 9.14 -12.63
N LEU A 125 -2.24 9.88 -13.61
CA LEU A 125 -0.87 10.33 -13.79
C LEU A 125 -0.80 11.84 -13.53
N GLU A 126 0.39 12.42 -13.51
CA GLU A 126 0.57 13.86 -13.20
C GLU A 126 -0.30 14.79 -14.04
N ASN A 127 -0.49 14.50 -15.33
CA ASN A 127 -1.19 15.39 -16.28
C ASN A 127 -2.35 14.73 -17.02
N SER A 128 -2.69 13.48 -16.69
CA SER A 128 -3.74 12.74 -17.41
C SER A 128 -4.38 11.66 -16.55
N THR A 129 -5.63 11.36 -16.86
CA THR A 129 -6.31 10.15 -16.39
C THR A 129 -6.48 9.22 -17.58
N GLU A 130 -6.07 7.97 -17.43
CA GLU A 130 -6.17 6.95 -18.46
C GLU A 130 -7.18 5.90 -18.03
N VAL A 131 -7.95 5.40 -18.99
CA VAL A 131 -8.94 4.34 -18.77
C VAL A 131 -8.55 3.13 -19.61
N PHE A 132 -8.47 1.98 -18.97
CA PHE A 132 -8.15 0.72 -19.63
C PHE A 132 -9.25 -0.30 -19.41
N GLU A 133 -9.51 -1.10 -20.39
CA GLU A 133 -10.22 -2.35 -20.25
C GLU A 133 -9.19 -3.47 -20.11
N VAL A 134 -9.18 -4.13 -18.94
CA VAL A 134 -8.16 -5.11 -18.58
C VAL A 134 -8.79 -6.49 -18.51
N ALA A 135 -8.23 -7.44 -19.27
CA ALA A 135 -8.63 -8.84 -19.21
C ALA A 135 -8.20 -9.49 -17.90
N LEU A 136 -9.04 -10.36 -17.36
CA LEU A 136 -8.73 -11.18 -16.19
C LEU A 136 -8.09 -12.52 -16.61
N PRO A 137 -7.19 -13.10 -15.79
CA PRO A 137 -6.71 -12.58 -14.51
C PRO A 137 -5.73 -11.39 -14.67
N ALA A 138 -5.67 -10.51 -13.65
CA ALA A 138 -4.83 -9.32 -13.67
C ALA A 138 -4.24 -8.98 -12.30
N VAL A 139 -3.16 -8.18 -12.29
CA VAL A 139 -2.54 -7.60 -11.09
C VAL A 139 -2.65 -6.08 -11.15
N LEU A 140 -3.27 -5.47 -10.14
CA LEU A 140 -3.44 -4.03 -10.07
C LEU A 140 -2.84 -3.47 -8.78
N SER A 141 -2.03 -2.41 -8.91
CA SER A 141 -1.52 -1.67 -7.76
C SER A 141 -2.31 -0.38 -7.57
N VAL A 142 -3.03 -0.28 -6.47
CA VAL A 142 -3.94 0.83 -6.19
C VAL A 142 -3.25 1.96 -5.45
N SER A 143 -3.58 3.20 -5.81
CA SER A 143 -3.14 4.38 -5.08
C SER A 143 -4.02 4.63 -3.84
N SER A 144 -3.58 5.53 -2.96
CA SER A 144 -4.37 5.97 -1.80
C SER A 144 -5.64 6.75 -2.20
N GLU A 145 -5.72 7.22 -3.44
CA GLU A 145 -6.87 7.98 -3.96
C GLU A 145 -8.08 7.09 -4.31
N ILE A 146 -7.88 5.78 -4.43
CA ILE A 146 -8.96 4.86 -4.82
C ILE A 146 -10.12 4.83 -3.82
N ASN A 147 -9.82 4.97 -2.53
CA ASN A 147 -10.81 5.00 -1.45
C ASN A 147 -10.20 5.48 -0.14
N VAL A 148 -11.08 5.73 0.83
CA VAL A 148 -10.69 5.87 2.23
C VAL A 148 -11.00 4.54 2.92
N PRO A 149 -10.02 3.83 3.51
CA PRO A 149 -10.24 2.58 4.20
C PRO A 149 -11.19 2.74 5.38
N THR A 150 -12.15 1.83 5.48
CA THR A 150 -13.12 1.84 6.59
C THR A 150 -12.45 1.37 7.88
N VAL A 151 -12.56 2.15 8.94
CA VAL A 151 -12.15 1.70 10.29
C VAL A 151 -13.09 0.58 10.74
N PRO A 152 -12.56 -0.62 11.09
CA PRO A 152 -13.40 -1.74 11.49
C PRO A 152 -14.12 -1.48 12.80
N ALA A 153 -15.42 -1.81 12.85
CA ALA A 153 -16.18 -1.77 14.10
C ALA A 153 -15.74 -2.92 15.03
N MET A 154 -16.00 -2.79 16.32
CA MET A 154 -15.67 -3.83 17.31
C MET A 154 -16.24 -5.21 16.95
N ARG A 155 -17.44 -5.25 16.36
CA ARG A 155 -18.07 -6.47 15.87
C ARG A 155 -17.22 -7.15 14.77
N ASP A 156 -16.65 -6.36 13.86
CA ASP A 156 -15.85 -6.86 12.73
C ASP A 156 -14.53 -7.43 13.25
N ILE A 157 -13.91 -6.77 14.23
CA ILE A 157 -12.71 -7.24 14.93
C ILE A 157 -12.98 -8.60 15.62
N MET A 158 -14.10 -8.73 16.33
CA MET A 158 -14.46 -10.00 16.96
C MET A 158 -14.75 -11.12 15.95
N GLN A 159 -15.28 -10.78 14.78
CA GLN A 159 -15.54 -11.75 13.72
C GLN A 159 -14.27 -12.16 12.96
N ALA A 160 -13.28 -11.28 12.88
CA ALA A 160 -12.00 -11.56 12.21
C ALA A 160 -11.29 -12.80 12.82
N GLY A 161 -11.32 -12.97 14.14
CA GLY A 161 -10.74 -14.12 14.81
C GLY A 161 -11.37 -15.48 14.45
N LYS A 162 -12.51 -15.48 13.77
CA LYS A 162 -13.20 -16.70 13.28
C LYS A 162 -12.89 -17.03 11.82
N LYS A 163 -12.17 -16.15 11.13
CA LYS A 163 -11.78 -16.38 9.73
C LYS A 163 -10.71 -17.46 9.65
N PRO A 164 -10.78 -18.34 8.63
CA PRO A 164 -9.74 -19.33 8.43
C PRO A 164 -8.41 -18.66 8.09
N VAL A 165 -7.34 -19.15 8.70
CA VAL A 165 -5.97 -18.76 8.40
C VAL A 165 -5.22 -20.02 7.94
N ALA A 166 -4.68 -19.98 6.73
CA ALA A 166 -3.83 -21.04 6.21
C ALA A 166 -2.37 -20.58 6.18
N VAL A 167 -1.47 -21.44 6.60
CA VAL A 167 -0.03 -21.23 6.46
C VAL A 167 0.43 -22.02 5.26
N LEU A 168 0.93 -21.31 4.25
CA LEU A 168 1.50 -21.92 3.05
C LEU A 168 3.01 -22.12 3.27
N THR A 169 3.49 -23.33 3.05
CA THR A 169 4.90 -23.65 3.04
C THR A 169 5.33 -23.88 1.60
N THR A 170 5.90 -22.84 0.99
CA THR A 170 6.55 -22.99 -0.32
C THR A 170 8.03 -23.31 -0.12
N ASP A 171 8.63 -24.09 -1.03
CA ASP A 171 10.07 -24.27 -1.03
C ASP A 171 10.74 -22.97 -1.45
N LEU A 172 11.28 -22.27 -0.46
CA LEU A 172 11.91 -20.96 -0.64
C LEU A 172 13.39 -21.04 -0.98
N ALA A 173 13.91 -22.21 -1.31
CA ALA A 173 15.34 -22.42 -1.57
C ALA A 173 15.89 -21.49 -2.66
N ASP A 174 15.08 -21.14 -3.66
CA ASP A 174 15.43 -20.22 -4.76
C ASP A 174 15.16 -18.74 -4.45
N LEU A 175 14.67 -18.42 -3.26
CA LEU A 175 14.28 -17.07 -2.87
C LEU A 175 15.35 -16.33 -2.07
N ASN A 176 16.56 -16.86 -2.03
CA ASN A 176 17.67 -16.20 -1.35
C ASN A 176 17.86 -14.78 -1.89
N ALA A 177 17.70 -13.79 -1.01
CA ALA A 177 17.96 -12.41 -1.34
C ALA A 177 19.44 -12.26 -1.71
N SER A 178 19.71 -11.73 -2.90
CA SER A 178 21.07 -11.42 -3.35
C SER A 178 21.61 -10.11 -2.74
N ALA A 179 20.78 -9.38 -1.97
CA ALA A 179 21.13 -8.11 -1.34
C ALA A 179 20.94 -8.17 0.16
N SER A 180 21.85 -7.58 0.91
CA SER A 180 21.76 -7.35 2.35
C SER A 180 21.79 -5.86 2.64
N THR A 181 20.99 -5.43 3.62
CA THR A 181 21.06 -4.05 4.12
C THR A 181 22.34 -3.90 4.91
N LEU A 182 23.24 -3.02 4.48
CA LEU A 182 24.47 -2.71 5.20
C LEU A 182 24.24 -1.67 6.28
N GLU A 183 23.44 -0.65 5.97
CA GLU A 183 23.15 0.45 6.86
C GLU A 183 21.79 1.06 6.52
N GLN A 184 21.04 1.48 7.54
CA GLN A 184 19.78 2.18 7.40
C GLN A 184 19.73 3.35 8.39
N LEU A 185 19.88 4.56 7.87
CA LEU A 185 19.91 5.77 8.68
C LEU A 185 18.78 6.71 8.30
N ALA A 186 18.25 7.42 9.28
CA ALA A 186 17.37 8.55 9.01
C ALA A 186 18.15 9.68 8.30
N PRO A 187 17.49 10.48 7.45
CA PRO A 187 18.11 11.67 6.88
C PRO A 187 18.52 12.64 7.97
N GLU A 188 19.51 13.48 7.68
CA GLU A 188 19.88 14.55 8.61
C GLU A 188 18.68 15.45 8.87
N GLN A 189 18.35 15.61 10.14
CA GLN A 189 17.31 16.53 10.53
C GLN A 189 17.86 17.95 10.43
N GLN A 190 17.36 18.72 9.50
CA GLN A 190 17.58 20.15 9.50
C GLN A 190 16.77 20.78 10.64
N GLU A 191 17.40 21.57 11.49
CA GLU A 191 16.70 22.34 12.50
C GLU A 191 15.69 23.28 11.79
N ARG A 192 14.41 22.97 11.96
CA ARG A 192 13.33 23.85 11.49
C ARG A 192 13.27 25.03 12.45
N ARG A 193 13.15 26.26 11.92
CA ARG A 193 13.05 27.49 12.73
C ARG A 193 11.87 27.47 13.68
N GLN A 194 10.81 26.67 13.41
CA GLN A 194 9.59 26.55 14.22
C GLN A 194 8.99 27.93 14.60
N GLU A 195 8.99 28.87 13.66
CA GLU A 195 8.41 30.19 13.86
C GLU A 195 6.88 30.04 13.79
N ILE A 196 6.23 30.22 14.94
CA ILE A 196 4.77 30.07 15.08
C ILE A 196 4.17 31.49 15.05
N ILE A 197 3.29 31.74 14.10
CA ILE A 197 2.47 32.96 14.05
C ILE A 197 1.14 32.61 14.70
N GLU A 198 0.89 33.17 15.89
CA GLU A 198 -0.34 32.93 16.63
C GLU A 198 -1.47 33.86 16.16
N GLY A 199 -2.70 33.34 16.17
CA GLY A 199 -3.92 34.07 15.86
C GLY A 199 -4.50 33.76 14.48
N ASP A 200 -5.75 34.24 14.29
CA ASP A 200 -6.58 34.07 13.09
C ASP A 200 -7.04 35.44 12.51
N ASN A 201 -6.41 36.53 12.97
CA ASN A 201 -6.75 37.88 12.60
C ASN A 201 -5.92 38.37 11.37
N GLU A 202 -6.28 39.55 10.86
CA GLU A 202 -5.60 40.21 9.72
C GLU A 202 -4.09 40.37 9.97
N GLU A 203 -3.70 40.70 11.21
CA GLU A 203 -2.29 40.89 11.59
C GLU A 203 -1.48 39.60 11.46
N ALA A 204 -2.06 38.42 11.83
CA ALA A 204 -1.41 37.13 11.68
C ALA A 204 -1.25 36.76 10.19
N VAL A 205 -2.24 37.09 9.36
CA VAL A 205 -2.17 36.88 7.91
C VAL A 205 -1.08 37.79 7.29
N ASP A 206 -1.03 39.05 7.68
CA ASP A 206 -0.01 40.01 7.18
C ASP A 206 1.41 39.58 7.62
N ALA A 207 1.57 39.09 8.85
CA ALA A 207 2.84 38.54 9.34
C ALA A 207 3.27 37.32 8.53
N LEU A 208 2.34 36.40 8.22
CA LEU A 208 2.62 35.22 7.38
C LEU A 208 3.01 35.66 5.96
N VAL A 209 2.28 36.59 5.37
CA VAL A 209 2.60 37.14 4.03
C VAL A 209 3.98 37.80 4.02
N ALA A 210 4.30 38.60 5.05
CA ALA A 210 5.61 39.24 5.18
C ALA A 210 6.74 38.19 5.33
N PHE A 211 6.51 37.14 6.14
CA PHE A 211 7.44 36.03 6.28
C PHE A 211 7.67 35.30 4.95
N LEU A 212 6.58 34.91 4.26
CA LEU A 212 6.67 34.27 2.96
C LEU A 212 7.40 35.13 1.91
N LYS A 213 7.14 36.42 1.86
CA LYS A 213 7.86 37.34 0.96
C LYS A 213 9.34 37.49 1.28
N LYS A 214 9.72 37.39 2.56
CA LYS A 214 11.11 37.45 3.01
C LYS A 214 11.89 36.17 2.72
N GLU A 215 11.22 35.02 2.81
CA GLU A 215 11.81 33.69 2.59
C GLU A 215 11.54 33.18 1.17
N ALA A 216 10.64 33.79 0.42
CA ALA A 216 10.41 33.45 -0.98
C ALA A 216 11.56 34.04 -1.84
N LEU A 217 12.04 33.51 -2.13
CA LEU A 217 12.51 32.77 -3.26
C LEU A 217 11.92 33.35 -4.56
#